data_c072bd97454f831ea50d957650272e88
#
_entry.id   c072bd97454f831ea50d957650272e88
#
_cell.length_a   1.000
_cell.length_b   1.000
_cell.length_c   1.000
_cell.angle_alpha   90.00
_cell.angle_beta   90.00
_cell.angle_gamma   90.00
#
_symmetry.space_group_name_H-M   'P 1'
#
loop_
_entity.id
_entity.type
_entity.pdbx_description
1 polymer ?
#
loop_
_entity_poly.entity_id
_entity_poly.type
_entity_poly.pdbx_seq_one_letter_code
_entity_poly.pdbx_strand_id
1 'polypeptide(L)'
;MTARFLLRYDTFSIAIPRCFGRVTIVFRLAGALMAKGGAVQYRVDPKSGNRISALGLGCMRFPGAPGHPDAKTADAIISRAVEQGINYLDTAYLYPGNEVCVGASLERLGLRDRVLLATKLPHASCKCAEDFDRFFDEQLHRLRTDHI
;
A
#
# COMPACT_ATOMS: atom_id res chain seq x y z
N MET A 1 17.16 -41.58 -11.66
CA MET A 1 17.48 -40.25 -12.23
C MET A 1 16.64 -39.22 -11.50
N THR A 2 17.21 -38.54 -10.51
CA THR A 2 16.49 -37.65 -9.60
C THR A 2 16.91 -36.21 -9.96
N ALA A 3 16.02 -35.43 -10.58
CA ALA A 3 16.27 -34.04 -10.90
C ALA A 3 16.13 -33.20 -9.63
N ARG A 4 17.23 -32.62 -9.15
CA ARG A 4 17.24 -31.59 -8.10
C ARG A 4 16.93 -30.23 -8.73
N PHE A 5 15.78 -29.67 -8.45
CA PHE A 5 15.47 -28.28 -8.72
C PHE A 5 16.11 -27.40 -7.62
N LEU A 6 17.12 -26.63 -8.00
CA LEU A 6 17.69 -25.55 -7.18
C LEU A 6 16.85 -24.31 -7.37
N LEU A 7 16.02 -23.98 -6.37
CA LEU A 7 15.37 -22.68 -6.26
C LEU A 7 16.42 -21.65 -5.78
N ARG A 8 16.76 -20.68 -6.63
CA ARG A 8 17.51 -19.49 -6.24
C ARG A 8 16.63 -18.57 -5.42
N TYR A 9 17.05 -18.26 -4.21
CA TYR A 9 16.41 -17.25 -3.37
C TYR A 9 17.10 -15.90 -3.63
N ASP A 10 16.36 -14.95 -4.16
CA ASP A 10 16.82 -13.57 -4.24
C ASP A 10 16.59 -12.89 -2.88
N THR A 11 17.68 -12.61 -2.19
CA THR A 11 17.69 -11.82 -0.96
C THR A 11 17.84 -10.34 -1.33
N PHE A 12 16.77 -9.56 -1.12
CA PHE A 12 16.86 -8.11 -1.17
C PHE A 12 17.38 -7.58 0.16
N SER A 13 18.60 -7.00 0.17
CA SER A 13 19.16 -6.27 1.30
C SER A 13 18.94 -4.77 1.11
N ILE A 14 18.15 -4.16 1.99
CA ILE A 14 18.02 -2.70 2.06
C ILE A 14 19.02 -2.19 3.11
N ALA A 15 20.02 -1.43 2.69
CA ALA A 15 20.94 -0.74 3.59
C ALA A 15 20.33 0.60 4.02
N ILE A 16 20.07 0.77 5.31
CA ILE A 16 19.66 2.04 5.91
C ILE A 16 20.91 2.75 6.45
N PRO A 17 21.14 4.06 6.16
CA PRO A 17 22.28 4.81 6.70
C PRO A 17 22.24 4.90 8.22
N ARG A 18 23.40 4.84 8.82
CA ARG A 18 23.66 4.82 10.26
C ARG A 18 23.13 6.06 10.98
N CYS A 19 22.11 5.87 11.84
CA CYS A 19 21.94 6.67 13.07
C CYS A 19 21.23 5.90 14.20
N PHE A 20 20.68 4.72 13.95
CA PHE A 20 20.15 3.80 14.97
C PHE A 20 20.52 2.38 14.59
N GLY A 21 20.95 1.57 15.58
CA GLY A 21 21.53 0.26 15.44
C GLY A 21 20.85 -0.62 14.38
N ARG A 22 21.63 -1.51 13.75
CA ARG A 22 21.17 -2.43 12.71
C ARG A 22 19.96 -3.23 13.20
N VAL A 23 18.77 -2.82 12.80
CA VAL A 23 17.59 -3.67 12.82
C VAL A 23 17.54 -4.36 11.47
N THR A 24 18.08 -5.57 11.41
CA THR A 24 17.88 -6.45 10.26
C THR A 24 16.47 -7.03 10.41
N ILE A 25 15.46 -6.37 9.83
CA ILE A 25 14.15 -6.98 9.66
C ILE A 25 14.31 -7.98 8.52
N VAL A 26 14.60 -9.22 8.89
CA VAL A 26 14.53 -10.34 7.96
C VAL A 26 13.06 -10.57 7.68
N PHE A 27 12.53 -9.96 6.61
CA PHE A 27 11.32 -10.46 5.99
C PHE A 27 11.65 -11.84 5.41
N ARG A 28 11.61 -12.86 6.25
CA ARG A 28 11.43 -14.22 5.78
C ARG A 28 10.04 -14.26 5.16
N LEU A 29 9.94 -13.86 3.90
CA LEU A 29 8.83 -14.26 3.07
C LEU A 29 8.86 -15.78 3.05
N ALA A 30 8.08 -16.37 3.95
CA ALA A 30 7.79 -17.77 3.93
C ALA A 30 6.98 -18.07 2.67
N GLY A 31 7.65 -18.08 1.51
CA GLY A 31 7.08 -18.54 0.24
C GLY A 31 6.59 -19.99 0.30
N ALA A 32 6.94 -20.71 1.38
CA ALA A 32 6.48 -22.08 1.64
C ALA A 32 5.18 -22.13 2.48
N LEU A 33 4.78 -21.05 3.16
CA LEU A 33 3.54 -21.02 3.97
C LEU A 33 2.32 -20.50 3.20
N MET A 34 2.54 -19.86 2.04
CA MET A 34 1.46 -19.39 1.16
C MET A 34 0.94 -20.48 0.21
N ALA A 35 1.58 -21.64 0.15
CA ALA A 35 1.15 -22.75 -0.71
C ALA A 35 0.01 -23.61 -0.12
N LYS A 36 -0.42 -23.36 1.12
CA LYS A 36 -1.65 -23.91 1.70
C LYS A 36 -2.53 -22.73 2.12
N GLY A 37 -3.43 -22.34 1.26
CA GLY A 37 -4.37 -21.26 1.33
C GLY A 37 -4.96 -20.95 2.71
N GLY A 38 -4.26 -20.19 3.51
CA GLY A 38 -4.88 -19.42 4.57
C GLY A 38 -5.52 -18.21 3.90
N ALA A 39 -6.85 -18.23 3.73
CA ALA A 39 -7.58 -17.06 3.26
C ALA A 39 -7.29 -15.87 4.18
N VAL A 40 -7.05 -14.69 3.60
CA VAL A 40 -6.90 -13.46 4.37
C VAL A 40 -8.10 -13.30 5.30
N GLN A 41 -7.84 -13.06 6.58
CA GLN A 41 -8.90 -12.82 7.54
C GLN A 41 -9.49 -11.44 7.33
N TYR A 42 -10.82 -11.33 7.49
CA TYR A 42 -11.55 -10.08 7.40
C TYR A 42 -12.23 -9.76 8.72
N ARG A 43 -12.45 -8.47 8.93
CA ARG A 43 -13.32 -7.94 9.98
C ARG A 43 -14.42 -7.14 9.32
N VAL A 44 -15.59 -7.15 9.93
CA VAL A 44 -16.72 -6.34 9.46
C VAL A 44 -16.74 -5.05 10.28
N ASP A 45 -16.68 -3.91 9.59
CA ASP A 45 -16.93 -2.63 10.24
C ASP A 45 -18.43 -2.54 10.61
N PRO A 46 -18.77 -2.37 11.90
CA PRO A 46 -20.15 -2.38 12.34
C PRO A 46 -20.98 -1.19 11.85
N LYS A 47 -20.32 -0.11 11.41
CA LYS A 47 -21.02 1.10 10.93
C LYS A 47 -21.34 1.02 9.44
N SER A 48 -20.38 0.66 8.62
CA SER A 48 -20.55 0.61 7.16
C SER A 48 -20.98 -0.77 6.64
N GLY A 49 -20.79 -1.83 7.43
CA GLY A 49 -20.94 -3.21 6.97
C GLY A 49 -19.79 -3.70 6.06
N ASN A 50 -18.81 -2.88 5.79
CA ASN A 50 -17.68 -3.23 4.93
C ASN A 50 -16.83 -4.34 5.54
N ARG A 51 -16.45 -5.30 4.72
CA ARG A 51 -15.46 -6.33 5.08
C ARG A 51 -14.07 -5.79 4.84
N ILE A 52 -13.29 -5.63 5.90
CA ILE A 52 -11.93 -5.09 5.87
C ILE A 52 -10.93 -6.21 6.12
N SER A 53 -9.94 -6.36 5.27
CA SER A 53 -8.86 -7.32 5.49
C SER A 53 -8.09 -6.97 6.79
N ALA A 54 -7.80 -7.98 7.60
CA ALA A 54 -7.08 -7.79 8.86
C ALA A 54 -5.66 -7.26 8.67
N LEU A 55 -5.11 -7.40 7.45
CA LEU A 55 -3.86 -6.81 7.01
C LEU A 55 -4.17 -5.73 5.96
N GLY A 56 -3.63 -4.53 6.15
CA GLY A 56 -3.67 -3.44 5.18
C GLY A 56 -2.33 -3.24 4.47
N LEU A 57 -2.35 -2.62 3.29
CA LEU A 57 -1.17 -2.19 2.57
C LEU A 57 -0.86 -0.72 2.90
N GLY A 58 0.26 -0.48 3.60
CA GLY A 58 0.79 0.88 3.79
C GLY A 58 1.53 1.37 2.55
N CYS A 59 1.04 2.45 1.95
CA CYS A 59 1.56 2.99 0.68
C CYS A 59 2.64 4.08 0.85
N MET A 60 3.20 4.26 2.05
CA MET A 60 4.18 5.31 2.31
C MET A 60 5.51 5.10 1.60
N ARG A 61 5.94 3.86 1.39
CA ARG A 61 7.32 3.54 1.01
C ARG A 61 7.41 2.72 -0.28
N PHE A 62 6.74 3.17 -1.31
CA PHE A 62 7.00 2.63 -2.64
C PHE A 62 8.43 2.98 -3.09
N PRO A 63 9.16 2.03 -3.71
CA PRO A 63 10.44 2.31 -4.31
C PRO A 63 10.35 3.44 -5.35
N GLY A 64 11.44 4.20 -5.50
CA GLY A 64 11.53 5.31 -6.45
C GLY A 64 12.38 6.46 -5.90
N ALA A 65 12.45 7.56 -6.64
CA ALA A 65 13.07 8.79 -6.17
C ALA A 65 12.17 9.53 -5.15
N PRO A 66 12.71 10.38 -4.28
CA PRO A 66 11.91 11.17 -3.36
C PRO A 66 10.78 11.95 -4.09
N GLY A 67 9.54 11.75 -3.67
CA GLY A 67 8.37 12.35 -4.31
C GLY A 67 7.95 11.75 -5.66
N HIS A 68 8.69 10.78 -6.17
CA HIS A 68 8.42 10.11 -7.44
C HIS A 68 8.50 8.59 -7.28
N PRO A 69 7.47 7.96 -6.68
CA PRO A 69 7.39 6.50 -6.60
C PRO A 69 7.46 5.87 -7.98
N ASP A 70 8.17 4.75 -8.10
CA ASP A 70 8.21 3.98 -9.34
C ASP A 70 6.86 3.32 -9.62
N ALA A 71 6.20 3.78 -10.67
CA ALA A 71 4.84 3.38 -11.00
C ALA A 71 4.72 1.88 -11.27
N LYS A 72 5.70 1.29 -11.98
CA LYS A 72 5.68 -0.14 -12.33
C LYS A 72 5.79 -1.02 -11.08
N THR A 73 6.67 -0.63 -10.17
CA THR A 73 6.84 -1.34 -8.89
C THR A 73 5.62 -1.16 -7.99
N ALA A 74 5.05 0.05 -7.94
CA ALA A 74 3.82 0.30 -7.19
C ALA A 74 2.64 -0.53 -7.73
N ASP A 75 2.46 -0.60 -9.05
CA ASP A 75 1.44 -1.42 -9.70
C ASP A 75 1.60 -2.90 -9.32
N ALA A 76 2.82 -3.43 -9.38
CA ALA A 76 3.09 -4.82 -9.03
C ALA A 76 2.79 -5.12 -7.54
N ILE A 77 3.15 -4.20 -6.63
CA ILE A 77 2.90 -4.35 -5.20
C ILE A 77 1.40 -4.30 -4.91
N ILE A 78 0.68 -3.33 -5.47
CA ILE A 78 -0.77 -3.16 -5.27
C ILE A 78 -1.52 -4.35 -5.86
N SER A 79 -1.22 -4.74 -7.10
CA SER A 79 -1.84 -5.91 -7.74
C SER A 79 -1.65 -7.16 -6.88
N ARG A 80 -0.42 -7.42 -6.46
CA ARG A 80 -0.09 -8.58 -5.62
C ARG A 80 -0.81 -8.56 -4.28
N ALA A 81 -0.91 -7.41 -3.62
CA ALA A 81 -1.64 -7.27 -2.37
C ALA A 81 -3.12 -7.62 -2.53
N VAL A 82 -3.77 -7.07 -3.57
CA VAL A 82 -5.19 -7.33 -3.86
C VAL A 82 -5.44 -8.79 -4.27
N GLU A 83 -4.54 -9.40 -5.05
CA GLU A 83 -4.59 -10.82 -5.39
C GLU A 83 -4.50 -11.73 -4.16
N GLN A 84 -3.76 -11.31 -3.14
CA GLN A 84 -3.68 -12.04 -1.87
C GLN A 84 -4.86 -11.75 -0.94
N GLY A 85 -5.82 -10.93 -1.34
CA GLY A 85 -7.03 -10.61 -0.59
C GLY A 85 -6.92 -9.39 0.32
N ILE A 86 -5.84 -8.60 0.25
CA ILE A 86 -5.78 -7.31 0.93
C ILE A 86 -6.70 -6.34 0.20
N ASN A 87 -7.63 -5.72 0.94
CA ASN A 87 -8.55 -4.74 0.38
C ASN A 87 -8.54 -3.40 1.13
N TYR A 88 -7.53 -3.14 1.96
CA TYR A 88 -7.37 -1.87 2.67
C TYR A 88 -6.00 -1.27 2.34
N LEU A 89 -5.99 -0.10 1.72
CA LEU A 89 -4.81 0.65 1.35
C LEU A 89 -4.74 1.94 2.17
N ASP A 90 -3.59 2.22 2.78
CA ASP A 90 -3.36 3.40 3.62
C ASP A 90 -2.28 4.31 3.02
N THR A 91 -2.61 5.56 2.79
CA THR A 91 -1.68 6.60 2.35
C THR A 91 -1.82 7.87 3.20
N ALA A 92 -1.23 8.98 2.78
CA ALA A 92 -1.41 10.29 3.42
C ALA A 92 -1.05 11.42 2.45
N TYR A 93 -1.68 12.59 2.65
CA TYR A 93 -1.36 13.83 1.94
C TYR A 93 0.13 14.17 1.99
N LEU A 94 0.74 13.99 3.16
CA LEU A 94 2.16 14.31 3.42
C LEU A 94 3.16 13.25 2.91
N TYR A 95 2.71 12.18 2.26
CA TYR A 95 3.62 11.22 1.63
C TYR A 95 3.91 11.68 0.19
N PRO A 96 5.11 12.23 -0.09
CA PRO A 96 5.37 12.90 -1.35
C PRO A 96 5.12 11.97 -2.56
N GLY A 97 4.22 12.40 -3.46
CA GLY A 97 3.88 11.67 -4.69
C GLY A 97 3.04 10.40 -4.51
N ASN A 98 2.83 9.91 -3.29
CA ASN A 98 2.21 8.60 -3.07
C ASN A 98 0.71 8.59 -3.39
N GLU A 99 -0.06 9.62 -3.03
CA GLU A 99 -1.48 9.69 -3.41
C GLU A 99 -1.67 9.66 -4.92
N VAL A 100 -0.87 10.44 -5.65
CA VAL A 100 -0.90 10.45 -7.12
C VAL A 100 -0.52 9.08 -7.70
N CYS A 101 0.50 8.45 -7.14
CA CYS A 101 0.93 7.11 -7.56
C CYS A 101 -0.14 6.06 -7.31
N VAL A 102 -0.73 6.03 -6.10
CA VAL A 102 -1.79 5.08 -5.73
C VAL A 102 -3.01 5.27 -6.63
N GLY A 103 -3.50 6.51 -6.80
CA GLY A 103 -4.66 6.80 -7.65
C GLY A 103 -4.43 6.33 -9.09
N ALA A 104 -3.27 6.69 -9.67
CA ALA A 104 -2.91 6.28 -11.02
C ALA A 104 -2.76 4.75 -11.15
N SER A 105 -2.24 4.07 -10.13
CA SER A 105 -2.11 2.60 -10.11
C SER A 105 -3.47 1.92 -10.06
N LEU A 106 -4.36 2.37 -9.17
CA LEU A 106 -5.70 1.79 -9.04
C LEU A 106 -6.52 1.96 -10.33
N GLU A 107 -6.41 3.11 -10.99
CA GLU A 107 -7.05 3.36 -12.28
C GLU A 107 -6.51 2.43 -13.38
N ARG A 108 -5.17 2.38 -13.57
CA ARG A 108 -4.54 1.50 -14.58
C ARG A 108 -4.87 0.04 -14.40
N LEU A 109 -4.96 -0.41 -13.15
CA LEU A 109 -5.22 -1.80 -12.80
C LEU A 109 -6.71 -2.13 -12.74
N GLY A 110 -7.61 -1.14 -12.80
CA GLY A 110 -9.05 -1.34 -12.64
C GLY A 110 -9.43 -1.88 -11.25
N LEU A 111 -8.70 -1.46 -10.21
CA LEU A 111 -8.83 -2.04 -8.87
C LEU A 111 -9.55 -1.11 -7.87
N ARG A 112 -9.99 0.10 -8.28
CA ARG A 112 -10.55 1.08 -7.35
C ARG A 112 -11.71 0.51 -6.51
N ASP A 113 -12.65 -0.18 -7.15
CA ASP A 113 -13.85 -0.74 -6.51
C ASP A 113 -13.57 -2.00 -5.67
N ARG A 114 -12.34 -2.51 -5.72
CA ARG A 114 -11.92 -3.70 -4.97
C ARG A 114 -11.23 -3.38 -3.66
N VAL A 115 -10.97 -2.09 -3.40
CA VAL A 115 -10.21 -1.65 -2.23
C VAL A 115 -10.93 -0.55 -1.46
N LEU A 116 -10.75 -0.56 -0.16
CA LEU A 116 -11.06 0.54 0.74
C LEU A 116 -9.80 1.39 0.85
N LEU A 117 -9.93 2.66 0.52
CA LEU A 117 -8.81 3.59 0.43
C LEU A 117 -8.86 4.56 1.61
N ALA A 118 -7.78 4.61 2.37
CA ALA A 118 -7.63 5.55 3.49
C ALA A 118 -6.47 6.51 3.22
N THR A 119 -6.69 7.76 3.58
CA THR A 119 -5.63 8.78 3.59
C THR A 119 -5.74 9.64 4.84
N LYS A 120 -4.82 10.59 5.00
CA LYS A 120 -4.72 11.47 6.17
C LYS A 120 -4.61 12.91 5.71
N LEU A 121 -5.50 13.77 6.21
CA LEU A 121 -5.42 15.21 6.01
C LEU A 121 -4.16 15.80 6.66
N PRO A 122 -3.55 16.83 6.08
CA PRO A 122 -2.44 17.57 6.68
C PRO A 122 -2.96 18.53 7.76
N HIS A 123 -3.53 18.00 8.84
CA HIS A 123 -4.26 18.75 9.86
C HIS A 123 -3.48 19.96 10.42
N ALA A 124 -2.14 19.85 10.53
CA ALA A 124 -1.29 20.96 10.97
C ALA A 124 -1.26 22.15 9.99
N SER A 125 -1.67 21.94 8.75
CA SER A 125 -1.78 22.97 7.70
C SER A 125 -3.18 23.57 7.60
N CYS A 126 -4.18 22.99 8.27
CA CYS A 126 -5.55 23.49 8.31
C CYS A 126 -5.67 24.60 9.37
N LYS A 127 -6.02 25.81 8.94
CA LYS A 127 -6.21 26.98 9.82
C LYS A 127 -7.68 27.32 10.00
N CYS A 128 -8.54 26.92 9.10
CA CYS A 128 -9.98 27.15 9.10
C CYS A 128 -10.71 25.93 8.52
N ALA A 129 -12.05 25.92 8.55
CA ALA A 129 -12.86 24.82 8.07
C ALA A 129 -12.68 24.59 6.56
N GLU A 130 -12.58 25.68 5.80
CA GLU A 130 -12.44 25.66 4.34
C GLU A 130 -11.13 25.01 3.89
N ASP A 131 -10.09 25.00 4.74
CA ASP A 131 -8.85 24.29 4.45
C ASP A 131 -9.07 22.77 4.45
N PHE A 132 -9.96 22.24 5.30
CA PHE A 132 -10.28 20.81 5.32
C PHE A 132 -10.93 20.41 3.99
N ASP A 133 -11.91 21.15 3.53
CA ASP A 133 -12.61 20.88 2.27
C ASP A 133 -11.62 20.94 1.10
N ARG A 134 -10.81 22.01 1.04
CA ARG A 134 -9.80 22.16 0.00
C ARG A 134 -8.78 21.01 -0.03
N PHE A 135 -8.24 20.59 1.11
CA PHE A 135 -7.30 19.46 1.16
C PHE A 135 -8.00 18.13 0.85
N PHE A 136 -9.24 17.96 1.27
CA PHE A 136 -10.02 16.78 0.97
C PHE A 136 -10.27 16.66 -0.55
N ASP A 137 -10.70 17.72 -1.19
CA ASP A 137 -10.90 17.75 -2.65
C ASP A 137 -9.59 17.48 -3.40
N GLU A 138 -8.48 18.05 -2.93
CA GLU A 138 -7.17 17.77 -3.51
C GLU A 138 -6.76 16.31 -3.36
N GLN A 139 -7.06 15.66 -2.24
CA GLN A 139 -6.81 14.24 -2.03
C GLN A 139 -7.65 13.37 -2.95
N LEU A 140 -8.95 13.66 -3.10
CA LEU A 140 -9.81 12.98 -4.07
C LEU A 140 -9.26 13.09 -5.49
N HIS A 141 -8.83 14.30 -5.89
CA HIS A 141 -8.22 14.52 -7.20
C HIS A 141 -6.93 13.72 -7.39
N ARG A 142 -6.00 13.76 -6.42
CA ARG A 142 -4.74 12.99 -6.47
C ARG A 142 -4.97 11.50 -6.53
N LEU A 143 -5.93 11.00 -5.76
CA LEU A 143 -6.30 9.58 -5.69
C LEU A 143 -7.21 9.13 -6.82
N ARG A 144 -7.66 10.05 -7.69
CA ARG A 144 -8.55 9.81 -8.85
C ARG A 144 -9.81 9.06 -8.44
N THR A 145 -10.47 9.54 -7.39
CA THR A 145 -11.66 8.90 -6.83
C THR A 145 -12.63 9.95 -6.29
N ASP A 146 -13.87 9.57 -6.15
CA ASP A 146 -14.94 10.40 -5.57
C ASP A 146 -15.22 10.10 -4.10
N HIS A 147 -14.52 9.10 -3.53
CA HIS A 147 -14.69 8.69 -2.13
C HIS A 147 -13.43 8.07 -1.53
N ILE A 148 -13.25 8.21 -0.22
CA ILE A 148 -12.19 7.62 0.60
C ILE A 148 -12.74 7.27 1.99
#